data_9e2b198d38a7f547d1a9db3d11c5a9d9
#
_entry.id   9e2b198d38a7f547d1a9db3d11c5a9d9
#
_cell.length_a   1.000
_cell.length_b   1.000
_cell.length_c   1.000
_cell.angle_alpha   90.00
_cell.angle_beta   90.00
_cell.angle_gamma   90.00
#
_symmetry.space_group_name_H-M   'P 1'
#
loop_
_entity.id
_entity.type
_entity.pdbx_description
1 polymer ?
#
loop_
_entity_poly.entity_id
_entity_poly.type
_entity_poly.pdbx_seq_one_letter_code
_entity_poly.pdbx_strand_id
1 'polypeptide(L)'
;MKRGKKRIIGLVIFAVAVALIAGYIKFFNGTFLYISTGLKDDVVLKAGNSKAYTWEADILLSDAKKEYENVFGSGVWSQSMEGVNMDDYVKDQVRSKLIRVKCMNLMAKEKGVVLSRTQKDAVSSAADTFFNALTQEQVSALNVTKDQIEKMFTEFAIADTLYDDVTSQINTEVSSDDARVITIQYICAGSKSDISSAKERLDNGESFYSV
;
A
#
# COMPACT_ATOMS: atom_id res chain seq x y z
N MET A 1 -23.96 33.74 -43.60
CA MET A 1 -24.33 33.27 -42.26
C MET A 1 -24.20 31.74 -42.02
N LYS A 2 -24.04 30.87 -43.00
CA LYS A 2 -23.95 29.38 -42.79
C LYS A 2 -22.58 28.82 -42.37
N ARG A 3 -21.44 29.51 -42.62
CA ARG A 3 -20.07 29.04 -42.29
C ARG A 3 -19.72 29.15 -40.81
N GLY A 4 -20.22 30.15 -40.08
CA GLY A 4 -19.96 30.32 -38.65
C GLY A 4 -20.62 29.23 -37.77
N LYS A 5 -21.88 28.88 -38.10
CA LYS A 5 -22.61 27.82 -37.35
C LYS A 5 -21.92 26.44 -37.46
N LYS A 6 -21.38 26.09 -38.63
CA LYS A 6 -20.64 24.81 -38.79
C LYS A 6 -19.34 24.73 -37.99
N ARG A 7 -18.64 25.88 -37.83
CA ARG A 7 -17.42 25.97 -37.01
C ARG A 7 -17.73 25.86 -35.50
N ILE A 8 -18.82 26.48 -35.05
CA ILE A 8 -19.28 26.41 -33.65
C ILE A 8 -19.72 24.97 -33.32
N ILE A 9 -20.47 24.32 -34.21
CA ILE A 9 -20.88 22.91 -34.02
C ILE A 9 -19.65 21.99 -33.98
N GLY A 10 -18.64 22.19 -34.83
CA GLY A 10 -17.40 21.43 -34.79
C GLY A 10 -16.63 21.59 -33.49
N LEU A 11 -16.57 22.81 -32.95
CA LEU A 11 -15.93 23.11 -31.66
C LEU A 11 -16.68 22.47 -30.48
N VAL A 12 -18.00 22.47 -30.51
CA VAL A 12 -18.83 21.83 -29.46
C VAL A 12 -18.65 20.30 -29.49
N ILE A 13 -18.67 19.68 -30.69
CA ILE A 13 -18.43 18.23 -30.85
C ILE A 13 -17.03 17.87 -30.37
N PHE A 14 -16.01 18.67 -30.69
CA PHE A 14 -14.64 18.45 -30.22
C PHE A 14 -14.54 18.56 -28.69
N ALA A 15 -15.16 19.58 -28.09
CA ALA A 15 -15.18 19.75 -26.63
C ALA A 15 -15.88 18.58 -25.93
N VAL A 16 -17.00 18.10 -26.49
CA VAL A 16 -17.71 16.92 -25.96
C VAL A 16 -16.88 15.65 -26.11
N ALA A 17 -16.19 15.46 -27.24
CA ALA A 17 -15.30 14.31 -27.45
C ALA A 17 -14.14 14.32 -26.45
N VAL A 18 -13.51 15.47 -26.20
CA VAL A 18 -12.45 15.62 -25.20
C VAL A 18 -12.98 15.34 -23.80
N ALA A 19 -14.17 15.84 -23.46
CA ALA A 19 -14.81 15.55 -22.16
C ALA A 19 -15.14 14.06 -21.98
N LEU A 20 -15.61 13.38 -23.03
CA LEU A 20 -15.88 11.93 -23.02
C LEU A 20 -14.59 11.12 -22.90
N ILE A 21 -13.52 11.50 -23.61
CA ILE A 21 -12.21 10.86 -23.49
C ILE A 21 -11.64 11.07 -22.08
N ALA A 22 -11.73 12.27 -21.54
CA ALA A 22 -11.29 12.56 -20.17
C ALA A 22 -12.13 11.79 -19.14
N GLY A 23 -13.43 11.68 -19.34
CA GLY A 23 -14.33 10.86 -18.52
C GLY A 23 -14.02 9.36 -18.62
N TYR A 24 -13.79 8.86 -19.84
CA TYR A 24 -13.39 7.47 -20.08
C TYR A 24 -12.05 7.13 -19.41
N ILE A 25 -11.05 7.99 -19.58
CA ILE A 25 -9.74 7.85 -18.93
C ILE A 25 -9.92 7.87 -17.40
N LYS A 26 -10.78 8.75 -16.86
CA LYS A 26 -11.02 8.86 -15.43
C LYS A 26 -11.77 7.66 -14.84
N PHE A 27 -12.64 7.00 -15.63
CA PHE A 27 -13.48 5.89 -15.18
C PHE A 27 -12.85 4.51 -15.40
N PHE A 28 -12.06 4.30 -16.46
CA PHE A 28 -11.51 3.00 -16.83
C PHE A 28 -10.03 2.79 -16.46
N ASN A 29 -9.25 3.85 -16.28
CA ASN A 29 -7.88 3.74 -15.78
C ASN A 29 -7.83 4.02 -14.29
N GLY A 30 -8.21 3.06 -13.51
CA GLY A 30 -8.29 3.11 -12.05
C GLY A 30 -6.95 3.21 -11.33
N THR A 31 -5.94 3.87 -11.88
CA THR A 31 -4.78 4.31 -11.08
C THR A 31 -3.99 5.34 -11.89
N PHE A 32 -4.24 6.62 -11.66
CA PHE A 32 -3.37 7.65 -12.20
C PHE A 32 -2.20 7.86 -11.27
N LEU A 33 -1.08 7.25 -11.58
CA LEU A 33 0.20 7.68 -11.06
C LEU A 33 0.65 8.89 -11.89
N TYR A 34 0.34 10.10 -11.43
CA TYR A 34 0.92 11.30 -12.02
C TYR A 34 2.32 11.48 -11.47
N ILE A 35 3.33 11.13 -12.25
CA ILE A 35 4.64 11.74 -12.10
C ILE A 35 4.50 13.12 -12.73
N SER A 36 4.12 14.11 -11.93
CA SER A 36 4.03 15.48 -12.36
C SER A 36 5.41 16.12 -12.18
N THR A 37 5.98 16.63 -13.27
CA THR A 37 7.13 17.54 -13.27
C THR A 37 6.77 18.93 -12.71
N GLY A 38 5.99 19.01 -11.66
CA GLY A 38 5.45 20.22 -11.07
C GLY A 38 5.07 20.06 -9.60
N LEU A 39 5.59 19.01 -8.94
CA LEU A 39 5.49 18.89 -7.50
C LEU A 39 6.36 19.98 -6.86
N LYS A 40 5.86 20.61 -5.79
CA LYS A 40 6.69 21.48 -4.96
C LYS A 40 7.78 20.64 -4.28
N ASP A 41 8.87 21.27 -3.89
CA ASP A 41 10.04 20.62 -3.31
C ASP A 41 9.75 19.77 -2.05
N ASP A 42 8.65 20.07 -1.35
CA ASP A 42 8.21 19.37 -0.13
C ASP A 42 7.18 18.25 -0.38
N VAL A 43 6.77 18.00 -1.63
CA VAL A 43 5.74 17.00 -1.98
C VAL A 43 6.37 15.81 -2.69
N VAL A 44 6.29 14.64 -2.07
CA VAL A 44 6.85 13.37 -2.62
C VAL A 44 5.89 12.64 -3.55
N LEU A 45 4.57 12.80 -3.35
CA LEU A 45 3.56 12.23 -4.22
C LEU A 45 2.23 12.98 -4.12
N LYS A 46 1.39 12.77 -5.15
CA LYS A 46 0.03 13.31 -5.21
C LYS A 46 -0.93 12.25 -5.72
N ALA A 47 -2.01 12.02 -4.97
CA ALA A 47 -3.13 11.15 -5.37
C ALA A 47 -4.40 12.02 -5.44
N GLY A 48 -4.89 12.29 -6.66
CA GLY A 48 -5.98 13.24 -6.85
C GLY A 48 -5.64 14.63 -6.26
N ASN A 49 -6.42 15.08 -5.29
CA ASN A 49 -6.19 16.32 -4.54
C ASN A 49 -5.40 16.13 -3.25
N SER A 50 -5.16 14.88 -2.85
CA SER A 50 -4.37 14.56 -1.66
C SER A 50 -2.88 14.55 -1.99
N LYS A 51 -2.05 15.01 -1.06
CA LYS A 51 -0.59 15.08 -1.20
C LYS A 51 0.06 14.36 -0.03
N ALA A 52 1.18 13.70 -0.30
CA ALA A 52 2.10 13.29 0.74
C ALA A 52 3.35 14.17 0.68
N TYR A 53 3.86 14.50 1.84
CA TYR A 53 4.97 15.42 2.01
C TYR A 53 6.25 14.67 2.39
N THR A 54 7.40 15.29 2.16
CA THR A 54 8.71 14.72 2.48
C THR A 54 8.78 14.28 3.95
N TRP A 55 8.31 15.11 4.87
CA TRP A 55 8.33 14.78 6.31
C TRP A 55 7.49 13.53 6.65
N GLU A 56 6.39 13.24 5.93
CA GLU A 56 5.62 12.00 6.12
C GLU A 56 6.45 10.78 5.70
N ALA A 57 7.15 10.89 4.57
CA ALA A 57 8.04 9.84 4.10
C ALA A 57 9.22 9.63 5.05
N ASP A 58 9.83 10.71 5.56
CA ASP A 58 10.98 10.66 6.45
C ASP A 58 10.63 10.03 7.81
N ILE A 59 9.45 10.32 8.37
CA ILE A 59 8.96 9.64 9.57
C ILE A 59 8.84 8.13 9.33
N LEU A 60 8.17 7.73 8.24
CA LEU A 60 7.98 6.31 7.92
C LEU A 60 9.29 5.60 7.58
N LEU A 61 10.21 6.27 6.89
CA LEU A 61 11.54 5.72 6.60
C LEU A 61 12.38 5.55 7.88
N SER A 62 12.31 6.53 8.79
CA SER A 62 13.00 6.45 10.08
C SER A 62 12.48 5.29 10.94
N ASP A 63 11.17 5.09 10.94
CA ASP A 63 10.53 4.00 11.67
C ASP A 63 10.89 2.64 11.05
N ALA A 64 10.72 2.50 9.73
CA ALA A 64 11.12 1.30 9.01
C ALA A 64 12.61 0.98 9.21
N LYS A 65 13.49 1.98 9.15
CA LYS A 65 14.91 1.78 9.40
C LYS A 65 15.18 1.17 10.77
N LYS A 66 14.58 1.72 11.83
CA LYS A 66 14.72 1.17 13.18
C LYS A 66 14.21 -0.27 13.27
N GLU A 67 13.06 -0.55 12.66
CA GLU A 67 12.48 -1.89 12.66
C GLU A 67 13.40 -2.90 11.97
N TYR A 68 13.90 -2.60 10.77
CA TYR A 68 14.81 -3.47 10.04
C TYR A 68 16.15 -3.66 10.77
N GLU A 69 16.73 -2.59 11.32
CA GLU A 69 17.97 -2.67 12.10
C GLU A 69 17.80 -3.47 13.39
N ASN A 70 16.65 -3.37 14.05
CA ASN A 70 16.36 -4.15 15.25
C ASN A 70 16.24 -5.65 14.97
N VAL A 71 15.69 -6.04 13.81
CA VAL A 71 15.47 -7.43 13.43
C VAL A 71 16.71 -8.05 12.79
N PHE A 72 17.37 -7.33 11.89
CA PHE A 72 18.42 -7.88 11.01
C PHE A 72 19.80 -7.28 11.28
N GLY A 73 19.90 -6.31 12.17
CA GLY A 73 21.14 -5.56 12.42
C GLY A 73 21.43 -4.53 11.33
N SER A 74 22.41 -3.63 11.60
CA SER A 74 22.77 -2.54 10.68
C SER A 74 23.36 -3.03 9.34
N GLY A 75 23.81 -4.27 9.26
CA GLY A 75 24.32 -4.88 8.01
C GLY A 75 23.25 -5.12 6.96
N VAL A 76 21.95 -5.00 7.30
CA VAL A 76 20.84 -5.19 6.38
C VAL A 76 20.91 -4.27 5.16
N TRP A 77 21.44 -3.08 5.30
CA TRP A 77 21.53 -2.08 4.23
C TRP A 77 22.51 -2.44 3.12
N SER A 78 23.41 -3.39 3.36
CA SER A 78 24.29 -3.96 2.33
C SER A 78 23.67 -5.16 1.60
N GLN A 79 22.48 -5.57 1.98
CA GLN A 79 21.76 -6.69 1.38
C GLN A 79 20.88 -6.24 0.21
N SER A 80 20.43 -7.23 -0.57
CA SER A 80 19.45 -7.02 -1.65
C SER A 80 18.24 -7.91 -1.41
N MET A 81 17.05 -7.37 -1.68
CA MET A 81 15.78 -8.08 -1.67
C MET A 81 15.25 -8.12 -3.10
N GLU A 82 14.99 -9.31 -3.63
CA GLU A 82 14.48 -9.49 -5.01
C GLU A 82 15.34 -8.82 -6.10
N GLY A 83 16.66 -8.72 -5.87
CA GLY A 83 17.59 -8.08 -6.80
C GLY A 83 17.67 -6.56 -6.70
N VAL A 84 16.92 -5.94 -5.79
CA VAL A 84 16.96 -4.51 -5.47
C VAL A 84 17.73 -4.31 -4.15
N ASN A 85 18.51 -3.24 -4.02
CA ASN A 85 19.16 -2.97 -2.76
C ASN A 85 18.12 -2.63 -1.66
N MET A 86 18.48 -2.92 -0.41
CA MET A 86 17.53 -2.84 0.71
C MET A 86 17.01 -1.42 0.95
N ASP A 87 17.81 -0.40 0.70
CA ASP A 87 17.43 1.01 0.85
C ASP A 87 16.32 1.39 -0.15
N ASP A 88 16.48 1.03 -1.44
CA ASP A 88 15.49 1.27 -2.47
C ASP A 88 14.22 0.44 -2.23
N TYR A 89 14.37 -0.81 -1.78
CA TYR A 89 13.25 -1.66 -1.42
C TYR A 89 12.38 -1.01 -0.32
N VAL A 90 13.00 -0.54 0.76
CA VAL A 90 12.28 0.11 1.87
C VAL A 90 11.66 1.44 1.43
N LYS A 91 12.34 2.24 0.61
CA LYS A 91 11.77 3.45 0.02
C LYS A 91 10.51 3.16 -0.81
N ASP A 92 10.53 2.10 -1.60
CA ASP A 92 9.36 1.67 -2.39
C ASP A 92 8.20 1.18 -1.51
N GLN A 93 8.48 0.49 -0.40
CA GLN A 93 7.46 0.11 0.57
C GLN A 93 6.81 1.34 1.22
N VAL A 94 7.60 2.30 1.65
CA VAL A 94 7.10 3.56 2.23
C VAL A 94 6.27 4.35 1.21
N ARG A 95 6.76 4.46 -0.02
CA ARG A 95 6.01 5.10 -1.12
C ARG A 95 4.66 4.43 -1.35
N SER A 96 4.63 3.10 -1.41
CA SER A 96 3.42 2.30 -1.61
C SER A 96 2.43 2.48 -0.45
N LYS A 97 2.94 2.52 0.79
CA LYS A 97 2.14 2.78 1.99
C LYS A 97 1.49 4.16 1.95
N LEU A 98 2.24 5.20 1.61
CA LEU A 98 1.71 6.57 1.47
C LEU A 98 0.65 6.66 0.37
N ILE A 99 0.89 6.08 -0.81
CA ILE A 99 -0.09 6.04 -1.90
C ILE A 99 -1.37 5.39 -1.41
N ARG A 100 -1.28 4.23 -0.77
CA ARG A 100 -2.43 3.50 -0.23
C ARG A 100 -3.23 4.34 0.74
N VAL A 101 -2.58 4.95 1.73
CA VAL A 101 -3.26 5.81 2.72
C VAL A 101 -3.97 6.98 2.04
N LYS A 102 -3.29 7.70 1.13
CA LYS A 102 -3.92 8.83 0.43
C LYS A 102 -5.11 8.40 -0.43
N CYS A 103 -5.02 7.27 -1.15
CA CYS A 103 -6.12 6.73 -1.93
C CYS A 103 -7.29 6.28 -1.05
N MET A 104 -7.01 5.60 0.07
CA MET A 104 -8.04 5.18 1.03
C MET A 104 -8.76 6.38 1.66
N ASN A 105 -8.05 7.45 1.98
CA ASN A 105 -8.67 8.68 2.47
C ASN A 105 -9.60 9.34 1.43
N LEU A 106 -9.23 9.31 0.13
CA LEU A 106 -10.12 9.77 -0.93
C LEU A 106 -11.39 8.91 -1.01
N MET A 107 -11.25 7.59 -0.94
CA MET A 107 -12.37 6.66 -0.94
C MET A 107 -13.23 6.81 0.33
N ALA A 108 -12.62 6.97 1.51
CA ALA A 108 -13.32 7.22 2.75
C ALA A 108 -14.21 8.47 2.67
N LYS A 109 -13.67 9.54 2.08
CA LYS A 109 -14.42 10.77 1.85
C LYS A 109 -15.63 10.54 0.93
N GLU A 110 -15.48 9.78 -0.15
CA GLU A 110 -16.58 9.45 -1.07
C GLU A 110 -17.65 8.58 -0.39
N LYS A 111 -17.23 7.66 0.48
CA LYS A 111 -18.14 6.77 1.23
C LYS A 111 -18.72 7.41 2.50
N GLY A 112 -18.28 8.61 2.88
CA GLY A 112 -18.70 9.27 4.12
C GLY A 112 -18.16 8.63 5.39
N VAL A 113 -17.08 7.86 5.29
CA VAL A 113 -16.41 7.25 6.45
C VAL A 113 -15.68 8.34 7.25
N VAL A 114 -15.97 8.42 8.54
CA VAL A 114 -15.41 9.40 9.46
C VAL A 114 -15.03 8.73 10.78
N LEU A 115 -14.01 9.24 11.45
CA LEU A 115 -13.62 8.77 12.77
C LEU A 115 -14.68 9.12 13.82
N SER A 116 -14.99 8.19 14.69
CA SER A 116 -15.75 8.42 15.92
C SER A 116 -14.99 9.37 16.87
N ARG A 117 -15.68 9.88 17.88
CA ARG A 117 -15.05 10.72 18.92
C ARG A 117 -13.91 9.98 19.61
N THR A 118 -14.14 8.76 20.04
CA THR A 118 -13.13 7.93 20.72
C THR A 118 -11.89 7.71 19.84
N GLN A 119 -12.06 7.47 18.53
CA GLN A 119 -10.94 7.32 17.61
C GLN A 119 -10.16 8.64 17.43
N LYS A 120 -10.85 9.78 17.36
CA LYS A 120 -10.20 11.09 17.30
C LYS A 120 -9.38 11.38 18.55
N ASP A 121 -9.95 11.11 19.72
CA ASP A 121 -9.26 11.30 21.00
C ASP A 121 -8.02 10.39 21.10
N ALA A 122 -8.13 9.14 20.63
CA ALA A 122 -7.00 8.21 20.58
C ALA A 122 -5.90 8.67 19.59
N VAL A 123 -6.27 9.17 18.41
CA VAL A 123 -5.33 9.73 17.43
C VAL A 123 -4.60 10.94 18.02
N SER A 124 -5.30 11.88 18.63
CA SER A 124 -4.68 13.06 19.25
C SER A 124 -3.69 12.65 20.35
N SER A 125 -4.09 11.72 21.23
CA SER A 125 -3.21 11.20 22.29
C SER A 125 -1.97 10.48 21.72
N ALA A 126 -2.13 9.70 20.66
CA ALA A 126 -1.01 9.02 20.01
C ALA A 126 -0.05 10.01 19.34
N ALA A 127 -0.59 11.03 18.67
CA ALA A 127 0.21 12.09 18.06
C ALA A 127 1.01 12.89 19.10
N ASP A 128 0.38 13.19 20.26
CA ASP A 128 1.05 13.82 21.39
C ASP A 128 2.20 12.98 21.92
N THR A 129 1.94 11.70 22.14
CA THR A 129 2.95 10.76 22.63
C THR A 129 4.11 10.68 21.67
N PHE A 130 3.84 10.55 20.37
CA PHE A 130 4.87 10.49 19.32
C PHE A 130 5.67 11.78 19.27
N PHE A 131 5.03 12.94 19.20
CA PHE A 131 5.73 14.24 19.12
C PHE A 131 6.60 14.50 20.33
N ASN A 132 6.10 14.19 21.54
CA ASN A 132 6.85 14.36 22.78
C ASN A 132 8.03 13.38 22.93
N ALA A 133 8.01 12.26 22.21
CA ALA A 133 9.13 11.31 22.18
C ALA A 133 10.25 11.73 21.21
N LEU A 134 10.01 12.69 20.32
CA LEU A 134 11.03 13.21 19.42
C LEU A 134 11.98 14.15 20.17
N THR A 135 13.28 14.03 19.89
CA THR A 135 14.26 15.02 20.35
C THR A 135 14.13 16.33 19.55
N GLN A 136 14.63 17.42 20.13
CA GLN A 136 14.63 18.72 19.43
C GLN A 136 15.38 18.66 18.09
N GLU A 137 16.44 17.86 18.00
CA GLU A 137 17.19 17.63 16.77
C GLU A 137 16.34 16.90 15.72
N GLN A 138 15.57 15.87 16.15
CA GLN A 138 14.67 15.14 15.27
C GLN A 138 13.53 16.03 14.77
N VAL A 139 12.92 16.82 15.64
CA VAL A 139 11.87 17.79 15.24
C VAL A 139 12.41 18.78 14.22
N SER A 140 13.63 19.28 14.44
CA SER A 140 14.27 20.23 13.52
C SER A 140 14.64 19.58 12.18
N ALA A 141 15.16 18.34 12.20
CA ALA A 141 15.55 17.60 11.01
C ALA A 141 14.34 17.21 10.14
N LEU A 142 13.26 16.73 10.78
CA LEU A 142 12.00 16.39 10.12
C LEU A 142 11.20 17.63 9.69
N ASN A 143 11.50 18.79 10.29
CA ASN A 143 10.77 20.04 10.06
C ASN A 143 9.25 19.87 10.19
N VAL A 144 8.81 19.23 11.28
CA VAL A 144 7.41 18.90 11.51
C VAL A 144 6.85 19.62 12.73
N THR A 145 5.54 19.83 12.71
CA THR A 145 4.76 20.32 13.83
C THR A 145 3.88 19.19 14.39
N LYS A 146 3.42 19.34 15.63
CA LYS A 146 2.48 18.43 16.25
C LYS A 146 1.20 18.26 15.41
N ASP A 147 0.64 19.34 14.89
CA ASP A 147 -0.59 19.32 14.09
C ASP A 147 -0.41 18.52 12.78
N GLN A 148 0.78 18.57 12.19
CA GLN A 148 1.11 17.77 11.01
C GLN A 148 1.13 16.28 11.35
N ILE A 149 1.72 15.89 12.47
CA ILE A 149 1.74 14.51 12.95
C ILE A 149 0.32 14.02 13.26
N GLU A 150 -0.48 14.83 13.96
CA GLU A 150 -1.87 14.49 14.25
C GLU A 150 -2.69 14.30 12.98
N LYS A 151 -2.47 15.16 11.96
CA LYS A 151 -3.09 15.00 10.65
C LYS A 151 -2.68 13.70 9.98
N MET A 152 -1.40 13.35 9.98
CA MET A 152 -0.89 12.09 9.42
C MET A 152 -1.54 10.89 10.12
N PHE A 153 -1.57 10.87 11.45
CA PHE A 153 -2.20 9.80 12.23
C PHE A 153 -3.71 9.72 11.96
N THR A 154 -4.37 10.86 11.79
CA THR A 154 -5.79 10.91 11.38
C THR A 154 -6.00 10.25 10.03
N GLU A 155 -5.14 10.52 9.05
CA GLU A 155 -5.23 9.91 7.71
C GLU A 155 -5.01 8.39 7.78
N PHE A 156 -4.10 7.90 8.61
CA PHE A 156 -3.91 6.47 8.84
C PHE A 156 -5.13 5.84 9.52
N ALA A 157 -5.66 6.45 10.57
CA ALA A 157 -6.84 5.95 11.28
C ALA A 157 -8.10 5.92 10.39
N ILE A 158 -8.28 6.90 9.49
CA ILE A 158 -9.35 6.90 8.50
C ILE A 158 -9.17 5.74 7.51
N ALA A 159 -7.94 5.49 7.06
CA ALA A 159 -7.66 4.37 6.17
C ALA A 159 -7.98 3.02 6.82
N ASP A 160 -7.58 2.83 8.07
CA ASP A 160 -7.88 1.62 8.85
C ASP A 160 -9.40 1.46 9.06
N THR A 161 -10.11 2.54 9.44
CA THR A 161 -11.56 2.52 9.59
C THR A 161 -12.28 2.17 8.29
N LEU A 162 -11.82 2.70 7.16
CA LEU A 162 -12.35 2.33 5.85
C LEU A 162 -12.09 0.85 5.54
N TYR A 163 -10.89 0.36 5.83
CA TYR A 163 -10.54 -1.04 5.61
C TYR A 163 -11.47 -1.96 6.40
N ASP A 164 -11.68 -1.67 7.67
CA ASP A 164 -12.59 -2.43 8.53
C ASP A 164 -14.04 -2.39 8.01
N ASP A 165 -14.53 -1.22 7.59
CA ASP A 165 -15.87 -1.06 7.04
C ASP A 165 -16.07 -1.91 5.78
N VAL A 166 -15.11 -1.87 4.85
CA VAL A 166 -15.19 -2.62 3.59
C VAL A 166 -15.03 -4.13 3.81
N THR A 167 -14.15 -4.54 4.73
CA THR A 167 -13.87 -5.96 4.98
C THR A 167 -14.90 -6.62 5.89
N SER A 168 -15.56 -5.86 6.79
CA SER A 168 -16.63 -6.38 7.65
C SER A 168 -17.82 -6.97 6.88
N GLN A 169 -18.00 -6.53 5.64
CA GLN A 169 -19.07 -7.02 4.76
C GLN A 169 -18.67 -8.22 3.90
N ILE A 170 -17.40 -8.61 3.95
CA ILE A 170 -16.92 -9.79 3.24
C ILE A 170 -17.35 -11.02 4.02
N ASN A 171 -18.17 -11.86 3.38
CA ASN A 171 -18.49 -13.17 3.96
C ASN A 171 -17.19 -14.00 4.02
N THR A 172 -16.66 -14.16 5.22
CA THR A 172 -15.46 -14.97 5.49
C THR A 172 -15.80 -16.45 5.69
N GLU A 173 -17.01 -16.88 5.39
CA GLU A 173 -17.33 -18.30 5.33
C GLU A 173 -16.53 -18.93 4.17
N VAL A 174 -15.33 -19.34 4.49
CA VAL A 174 -14.54 -20.20 3.63
C VAL A 174 -15.22 -21.56 3.64
N SER A 175 -15.50 -22.12 2.46
CA SER A 175 -16.06 -23.47 2.40
C SER A 175 -15.15 -24.45 3.13
N SER A 176 -15.71 -25.51 3.71
CA SER A 176 -14.90 -26.55 4.38
C SER A 176 -13.81 -27.11 3.46
N ASP A 177 -14.03 -27.07 2.15
CA ASP A 177 -13.04 -27.52 1.16
C ASP A 177 -11.92 -26.49 0.94
N ASP A 178 -12.23 -25.20 0.96
CA ASP A 178 -11.23 -24.12 0.84
C ASP A 178 -10.42 -23.94 2.13
N ALA A 179 -11.01 -24.25 3.28
CA ALA A 179 -10.35 -24.20 4.59
C ALA A 179 -9.59 -25.48 4.94
N ARG A 180 -9.63 -26.50 4.05
CA ARG A 180 -9.00 -27.78 4.32
C ARG A 180 -7.48 -27.65 4.39
N VAL A 181 -6.92 -27.83 5.58
CA VAL A 181 -5.48 -28.06 5.75
C VAL A 181 -5.20 -29.52 5.46
N ILE A 182 -4.44 -29.79 4.41
CA ILE A 182 -3.97 -31.13 4.09
C ILE A 182 -2.50 -31.28 4.50
N THR A 183 -2.16 -32.37 5.12
CA THR A 183 -0.76 -32.75 5.32
C THR A 183 -0.36 -33.66 4.17
N ILE A 184 0.68 -33.27 3.46
CA ILE A 184 1.26 -34.09 2.40
C ILE A 184 2.62 -34.60 2.84
N GLN A 185 2.91 -35.83 2.44
CA GLN A 185 4.25 -36.38 2.52
C GLN A 185 4.79 -36.52 1.10
N TYR A 186 6.04 -36.20 0.91
CA TYR A 186 6.67 -36.36 -0.40
C TYR A 186 8.05 -36.97 -0.28
N ILE A 187 8.44 -37.74 -1.31
CA ILE A 187 9.78 -38.27 -1.47
C ILE A 187 10.44 -37.57 -2.62
N CYS A 188 11.66 -37.11 -2.41
CA CYS A 188 12.48 -36.46 -3.43
C CYS A 188 13.78 -37.27 -3.57
N ALA A 189 14.14 -37.67 -4.79
CA ALA A 189 15.37 -38.37 -5.07
C ALA A 189 16.11 -37.78 -6.25
N GLY A 190 17.40 -38.05 -6.35
CA GLY A 190 18.28 -37.52 -7.37
C GLY A 190 18.09 -38.12 -8.78
N SER A 191 17.40 -39.25 -8.89
CA SER A 191 17.17 -39.96 -10.15
C SER A 191 15.75 -40.47 -10.31
N LYS A 192 15.31 -40.62 -11.57
CA LYS A 192 14.02 -41.23 -11.90
C LYS A 192 13.96 -42.71 -11.44
N SER A 193 15.09 -43.39 -11.47
CA SER A 193 15.20 -44.81 -11.01
C SER A 193 14.86 -44.91 -9.53
N ASP A 194 15.42 -44.04 -8.70
CA ASP A 194 15.22 -44.05 -7.26
C ASP A 194 13.76 -43.73 -6.90
N ILE A 195 13.13 -42.77 -7.58
CA ILE A 195 11.71 -42.49 -7.41
C ILE A 195 10.83 -43.65 -7.82
N SER A 196 11.17 -44.34 -8.91
CA SER A 196 10.42 -45.56 -9.35
C SER A 196 10.53 -46.67 -8.34
N SER A 197 11.72 -46.91 -7.77
CA SER A 197 11.96 -47.90 -6.72
C SER A 197 11.21 -47.54 -5.44
N ALA A 198 11.24 -46.26 -5.03
CA ALA A 198 10.47 -45.79 -3.88
C ALA A 198 8.97 -46.01 -4.07
N LYS A 199 8.44 -45.71 -5.25
CA LYS A 199 7.03 -45.94 -5.59
C LYS A 199 6.67 -47.41 -5.53
N GLU A 200 7.50 -48.32 -6.08
CA GLU A 200 7.26 -49.78 -6.03
C GLU A 200 7.21 -50.31 -4.61
N ARG A 201 8.10 -49.85 -3.74
CA ARG A 201 8.10 -50.21 -2.31
C ARG A 201 6.83 -49.74 -1.61
N LEU A 202 6.35 -48.54 -1.87
CA LEU A 202 5.08 -48.05 -1.35
C LEU A 202 3.88 -48.85 -1.88
N ASP A 203 3.87 -49.15 -3.18
CA ASP A 203 2.82 -49.94 -3.81
C ASP A 203 2.78 -51.40 -3.23
N ASN A 204 3.92 -51.90 -2.76
CA ASN A 204 4.03 -53.17 -2.06
C ASN A 204 3.70 -53.11 -0.56
N GLY A 205 3.25 -51.96 -0.05
CA GLY A 205 2.75 -51.76 1.30
C GLY A 205 3.80 -51.41 2.35
N GLU A 206 5.01 -51.00 1.94
CA GLU A 206 5.98 -50.42 2.88
C GLU A 206 5.48 -49.05 3.41
N SER A 207 5.86 -48.76 4.65
CA SER A 207 5.46 -47.44 5.22
C SER A 207 6.22 -46.31 4.55
N PHE A 208 5.57 -45.14 4.42
CA PHE A 208 6.14 -43.96 3.80
C PHE A 208 7.46 -43.49 4.47
N TYR A 209 7.62 -43.76 5.77
CA TYR A 209 8.83 -43.45 6.53
C TYR A 209 9.98 -44.46 6.33
N SER A 210 9.67 -45.64 5.76
CA SER A 210 10.67 -46.72 5.55
C SER A 210 11.29 -46.64 4.15
N VAL A 211 10.64 -45.93 3.23
CA VAL A 211 11.03 -45.79 1.83
C VAL A 211 11.96 -44.61 1.62
#